data_0f8df0d1a8fec0fd21e87904d662e12a
#
_entry.id   0f8df0d1a8fec0fd21e87904d662e12a
#
_cell.length_a   1.000
_cell.length_b   1.000
_cell.length_c   1.000
_cell.angle_alpha   90.00
_cell.angle_beta   90.00
_cell.angle_gamma   90.00
#
_symmetry.space_group_name_H-M   'P 1'
#
loop_
_entity.id
_entity.type
_entity.pdbx_description
1 polymer ?
#
loop_
_entity_poly.entity_id
_entity_poly.type
_entity_poly.pdbx_seq_one_letter_code
_entity_poly.pdbx_strand_id
1 'polypeptide(L)'
;MTARPRGAGWIALALPYAWLAVFFLAPFAILAKIGISEPANARPPYLPLFDEAGFHGTLANFALLVSDRIYLSAVLDSLRIAATCTAICLLVGYPMAYAIARAGRSWRAPLLLLVMLPFWTSFVVRTYAWMGLLRPTGIVNAALGWLGVEPMQLMANDFAVHLGIVYGYLPFMVLPLYAAIERLDRTLLEAAADLGASPLRAFVTVTLPLTAPGILAGCLLVFVPAVGEFVVPDLLGGPDTLMIGKLVWNEFFQSRDWPVASALAIVLVVIVVAPVVLFQHRRARVA
;
A
#
# COMPACT_ATOMS: atom_id res chain seq x y z
N MET A 1 -34.60 22.07 -27.64
CA MET A 1 -34.44 21.77 -26.19
C MET A 1 -35.07 20.41 -25.92
N THR A 2 -34.34 19.34 -26.01
CA THR A 2 -34.83 17.97 -25.75
C THR A 2 -34.57 17.65 -24.29
N ALA A 3 -35.64 17.55 -23.51
CA ALA A 3 -35.60 17.12 -22.11
C ALA A 3 -35.02 15.70 -22.03
N ARG A 4 -33.81 15.55 -21.51
CA ARG A 4 -33.26 14.23 -21.18
C ARG A 4 -34.14 13.59 -20.10
N PRO A 5 -34.60 12.34 -20.31
CA PRO A 5 -35.42 11.65 -19.33
C PRO A 5 -34.59 11.45 -18.06
N ARG A 6 -35.03 12.07 -16.96
CA ARG A 6 -34.39 11.99 -15.64
C ARG A 6 -34.27 10.55 -15.06
N GLY A 7 -34.99 9.58 -15.67
CA GLY A 7 -34.98 8.18 -15.21
C GLY A 7 -33.79 7.32 -15.68
N ALA A 8 -33.20 7.61 -16.87
CA ALA A 8 -32.13 6.79 -17.42
C ALA A 8 -30.79 6.95 -16.68
N GLY A 9 -30.54 8.10 -16.04
CA GLY A 9 -29.35 8.36 -15.27
C GLY A 9 -29.20 7.51 -14.00
N TRP A 10 -30.33 7.24 -13.34
CA TRP A 10 -30.36 6.44 -12.11
C TRP A 10 -30.07 4.96 -12.36
N ILE A 11 -30.57 4.40 -13.46
CA ILE A 11 -30.31 2.99 -13.86
C ILE A 11 -28.86 2.81 -14.20
N ALA A 12 -28.23 3.76 -14.90
CA ALA A 12 -26.81 3.72 -15.23
C ALA A 12 -25.91 3.79 -13.99
N LEU A 13 -26.34 4.47 -12.93
CA LEU A 13 -25.62 4.52 -11.65
C LEU A 13 -25.97 3.32 -10.75
N ALA A 14 -27.21 2.83 -10.77
CA ALA A 14 -27.65 1.74 -9.89
C ALA A 14 -26.88 0.44 -10.12
N LEU A 15 -26.54 0.11 -11.36
CA LEU A 15 -25.85 -1.14 -11.69
C LEU A 15 -24.43 -1.23 -11.09
N PRO A 16 -23.54 -0.22 -11.28
CA PRO A 16 -22.23 -0.21 -10.63
C PRO A 16 -22.30 -0.19 -9.10
N TYR A 17 -23.24 0.59 -8.52
CA TYR A 17 -23.41 0.63 -7.08
C TYR A 17 -23.96 -0.67 -6.50
N ALA A 18 -24.92 -1.33 -7.17
CA ALA A 18 -25.39 -2.65 -6.77
C ALA A 18 -24.27 -3.71 -6.83
N TRP A 19 -23.44 -3.67 -7.88
CA TRP A 19 -22.27 -4.52 -7.98
C TRP A 19 -21.31 -4.32 -6.80
N LEU A 20 -20.94 -3.07 -6.51
CA LEU A 20 -20.10 -2.73 -5.37
C LEU A 20 -20.73 -3.14 -4.04
N ALA A 21 -22.03 -2.92 -3.86
CA ALA A 21 -22.74 -3.32 -2.65
C ALA A 21 -22.66 -4.85 -2.44
N VAL A 22 -22.92 -5.64 -3.48
CA VAL A 22 -22.89 -7.10 -3.36
C VAL A 22 -21.47 -7.63 -3.18
N PHE A 23 -20.52 -7.22 -4.02
CA PHE A 23 -19.18 -7.82 -4.03
C PHE A 23 -18.22 -7.19 -3.03
N PHE A 24 -18.52 -6.05 -2.45
CA PHE A 24 -17.73 -5.42 -1.40
C PHE A 24 -18.41 -5.53 -0.02
N LEU A 25 -19.67 -5.13 0.11
CA LEU A 25 -20.34 -5.11 1.42
C LEU A 25 -20.69 -6.52 1.93
N ALA A 26 -21.04 -7.47 1.06
CA ALA A 26 -21.38 -8.82 1.51
C ALA A 26 -20.18 -9.57 2.09
N PRO A 27 -18.99 -9.62 1.44
CA PRO A 27 -17.78 -10.16 2.06
C PRO A 27 -17.41 -9.44 3.34
N PHE A 28 -17.57 -8.10 3.39
CA PHE A 28 -17.27 -7.31 4.58
C PHE A 28 -18.22 -7.62 5.74
N ALA A 29 -19.52 -7.81 5.43
CA ALA A 29 -20.51 -8.25 6.43
C ALA A 29 -20.20 -9.66 6.97
N ILE A 30 -19.69 -10.56 6.11
CA ILE A 30 -19.22 -11.89 6.54
C ILE A 30 -18.03 -11.77 7.49
N LEU A 31 -17.04 -10.94 7.15
CA LEU A 31 -15.89 -10.67 8.04
C LEU A 31 -16.36 -10.08 9.37
N ALA A 32 -17.28 -9.10 9.34
CA ALA A 32 -17.83 -8.50 10.55
C ALA A 32 -18.56 -9.52 11.42
N LYS A 33 -19.35 -10.40 10.79
CA LYS A 33 -20.03 -11.50 11.46
C LYS A 33 -19.03 -12.44 12.15
N ILE A 34 -17.98 -12.87 11.43
CA ILE A 34 -16.98 -13.79 11.98
C ILE A 34 -16.15 -13.10 13.06
N GLY A 35 -15.79 -11.83 12.90
CA GLY A 35 -14.99 -11.07 13.85
C GLY A 35 -15.65 -10.87 15.23
N ILE A 36 -16.99 -10.91 15.29
CA ILE A 36 -17.75 -10.89 16.54
C ILE A 36 -18.20 -12.28 17.03
N SER A 37 -17.83 -13.37 16.34
CA SER A 37 -18.12 -14.74 16.76
C SER A 37 -17.08 -15.25 17.74
N GLU A 38 -17.43 -16.25 18.54
CA GLU A 38 -16.49 -16.96 19.40
C GLU A 38 -15.70 -18.02 18.62
N PRO A 39 -14.38 -18.18 18.90
CA PRO A 39 -13.59 -19.24 18.29
C PRO A 39 -14.07 -20.63 18.75
N ALA A 40 -14.06 -21.61 17.87
CA ALA A 40 -14.47 -22.96 18.17
C ALA A 40 -13.61 -24.02 17.46
N ASN A 41 -13.40 -25.15 18.09
CA ASN A 41 -12.77 -26.33 17.50
C ASN A 41 -13.76 -27.08 16.58
N ALA A 42 -14.30 -26.39 15.58
CA ALA A 42 -15.30 -26.88 14.65
C ALA A 42 -14.92 -26.62 13.19
N ARG A 43 -15.79 -26.96 12.25
CA ARG A 43 -15.68 -26.57 10.85
C ARG A 43 -17.02 -25.95 10.39
N PRO A 44 -17.07 -24.64 10.19
CA PRO A 44 -15.99 -23.61 10.30
C PRO A 44 -15.55 -23.38 11.76
N PRO A 45 -14.34 -22.81 12.03
CA PRO A 45 -13.77 -22.69 13.36
C PRO A 45 -14.30 -21.47 14.14
N TYR A 46 -15.61 -21.31 14.16
CA TYR A 46 -16.31 -20.29 14.96
C TYR A 46 -17.75 -20.75 15.25
N LEU A 47 -18.30 -20.27 16.37
CA LEU A 47 -19.70 -20.53 16.73
C LEU A 47 -20.65 -19.64 15.91
N PRO A 48 -21.87 -20.12 15.57
CA PRO A 48 -22.90 -19.29 14.99
C PRO A 48 -23.31 -18.18 15.94
N LEU A 49 -23.61 -16.97 15.40
CA LEU A 49 -24.03 -15.84 16.24
C LEU A 49 -25.39 -16.05 16.90
N PHE A 50 -26.21 -16.89 16.31
CA PHE A 50 -27.54 -17.24 16.82
C PHE A 50 -27.68 -18.74 16.84
N ASP A 51 -28.05 -19.30 17.96
CA ASP A 51 -28.47 -20.69 18.14
C ASP A 51 -29.75 -20.77 19.00
N GLU A 52 -30.11 -21.96 19.41
CA GLU A 52 -31.31 -22.20 20.25
C GLU A 52 -31.18 -21.53 21.62
N ALA A 53 -29.97 -21.23 22.11
CA ALA A 53 -29.68 -20.57 23.38
C ALA A 53 -29.70 -19.04 23.30
N GLY A 54 -29.66 -18.44 22.09
CA GLY A 54 -29.73 -17.01 21.87
C GLY A 54 -28.61 -16.41 21.04
N PHE A 55 -28.25 -15.14 21.34
CA PHE A 55 -27.18 -14.40 20.64
C PHE A 55 -25.84 -14.58 21.37
N HIS A 56 -24.81 -15.08 20.64
CA HIS A 56 -23.45 -15.36 21.13
C HIS A 56 -22.39 -14.42 20.57
N GLY A 57 -22.78 -13.21 20.17
CA GLY A 57 -21.80 -12.23 19.67
C GLY A 57 -20.92 -11.68 20.79
N THR A 58 -19.60 -11.62 20.55
CA THR A 58 -18.61 -11.09 21.50
C THR A 58 -17.73 -10.02 20.86
N LEU A 59 -17.27 -9.06 21.66
CA LEU A 59 -16.24 -8.10 21.27
C LEU A 59 -14.86 -8.48 21.84
N ALA A 60 -14.74 -9.68 22.45
CA ALA A 60 -13.49 -10.14 23.07
C ALA A 60 -12.34 -10.20 22.06
N ASN A 61 -12.60 -10.57 20.78
CA ASN A 61 -11.59 -10.58 19.74
C ASN A 61 -11.00 -9.18 19.51
N PHE A 62 -11.82 -8.14 19.45
CA PHE A 62 -11.34 -6.75 19.33
C PHE A 62 -10.64 -6.25 20.58
N ALA A 63 -11.11 -6.66 21.78
CA ALA A 63 -10.45 -6.34 23.04
C ALA A 63 -9.07 -6.99 23.11
N LEU A 64 -8.92 -8.23 22.64
CA LEU A 64 -7.63 -8.93 22.51
C LEU A 64 -6.63 -8.14 21.67
N LEU A 65 -7.06 -7.60 20.51
CA LEU A 65 -6.18 -6.83 19.63
C LEU A 65 -5.61 -5.56 20.28
N VAL A 66 -6.31 -5.00 21.25
CA VAL A 66 -5.87 -3.79 21.97
C VAL A 66 -5.06 -4.14 23.21
N SER A 67 -5.37 -5.28 23.87
CA SER A 67 -4.72 -5.70 25.13
C SER A 67 -3.40 -6.43 24.89
N ASP A 68 -3.27 -7.18 23.81
CA ASP A 68 -2.07 -7.93 23.52
C ASP A 68 -1.06 -7.08 22.71
N ARG A 69 0.17 -7.02 23.25
CA ARG A 69 1.27 -6.26 22.67
C ARG A 69 1.67 -6.75 21.26
N ILE A 70 1.47 -8.03 20.96
CA ILE A 70 1.84 -8.61 19.65
C ILE A 70 1.03 -7.95 18.54
N TYR A 71 -0.29 -7.84 18.69
CA TYR A 71 -1.16 -7.23 17.70
C TYR A 71 -0.91 -5.73 17.56
N LEU A 72 -0.74 -5.04 18.69
CA LEU A 72 -0.47 -3.61 18.70
C LEU A 72 0.88 -3.28 18.06
N SER A 73 1.94 -4.04 18.38
CA SER A 73 3.26 -3.87 17.74
C SER A 73 3.19 -4.14 16.25
N ALA A 74 2.51 -5.20 15.81
CA ALA A 74 2.35 -5.52 14.39
C ALA A 74 1.65 -4.40 13.59
N VAL A 75 0.62 -3.76 14.19
CA VAL A 75 -0.03 -2.58 13.59
C VAL A 75 0.95 -1.41 13.47
N LEU A 76 1.67 -1.09 14.53
CA LEU A 76 2.63 0.02 14.55
C LEU A 76 3.80 -0.22 13.59
N ASP A 77 4.34 -1.44 13.55
CA ASP A 77 5.42 -1.82 12.63
C ASP A 77 4.96 -1.76 11.18
N SER A 78 3.74 -2.22 10.89
CA SER A 78 3.15 -2.09 9.53
C SER A 78 3.03 -0.63 9.11
N LEU A 79 2.53 0.24 9.98
CA LEU A 79 2.42 1.68 9.69
C LEU A 79 3.80 2.33 9.50
N ARG A 80 4.77 1.99 10.35
CA ARG A 80 6.15 2.47 10.28
C ARG A 80 6.81 2.03 8.96
N ILE A 81 6.77 0.73 8.65
CA ILE A 81 7.37 0.17 7.44
C ILE A 81 6.69 0.75 6.19
N ALA A 82 5.37 0.81 6.15
CA ALA A 82 4.64 1.39 5.02
C ALA A 82 4.97 2.89 4.84
N ALA A 83 5.04 3.67 5.92
CA ALA A 83 5.39 5.09 5.86
C ALA A 83 6.83 5.30 5.38
N THR A 84 7.79 4.54 5.91
CA THR A 84 9.20 4.63 5.49
C THR A 84 9.40 4.18 4.06
N CYS A 85 8.77 3.07 3.62
CA CYS A 85 8.79 2.63 2.24
C CYS A 85 8.16 3.66 1.30
N THR A 86 7.04 4.28 1.69
CA THR A 86 6.40 5.35 0.91
C THR A 86 7.31 6.57 0.78
N ALA A 87 7.98 6.98 1.86
CA ALA A 87 8.95 8.08 1.83
C ALA A 87 10.16 7.76 0.93
N ILE A 88 10.69 6.54 0.99
CA ILE A 88 11.79 6.10 0.12
C ILE A 88 11.31 6.06 -1.35
N CYS A 89 10.11 5.51 -1.62
CA CYS A 89 9.53 5.50 -2.96
C CYS A 89 9.35 6.92 -3.51
N LEU A 90 8.94 7.88 -2.67
CA LEU A 90 8.82 9.29 -3.06
C LEU A 90 10.18 9.90 -3.36
N LEU A 91 11.16 9.68 -2.49
CA LEU A 91 12.52 10.22 -2.63
C LEU A 91 13.20 9.73 -3.91
N VAL A 92 13.03 8.45 -4.25
CA VAL A 92 13.59 7.83 -5.47
C VAL A 92 12.70 8.09 -6.68
N GLY A 93 11.39 7.95 -6.52
CA GLY A 93 10.41 8.04 -7.60
C GLY A 93 10.22 9.46 -8.15
N TYR A 94 10.35 10.49 -7.29
CA TYR A 94 10.19 11.88 -7.75
C TYR A 94 11.28 12.31 -8.73
N PRO A 95 12.59 12.12 -8.45
CA PRO A 95 13.65 12.36 -9.43
C PRO A 95 13.49 11.55 -10.72
N MET A 96 13.10 10.27 -10.60
CA MET A 96 12.85 9.42 -11.77
C MET A 96 11.72 9.97 -12.63
N ALA A 97 10.57 10.28 -12.03
CA ALA A 97 9.41 10.84 -12.73
C ALA A 97 9.75 12.19 -13.38
N TYR A 98 10.51 13.04 -12.67
CA TYR A 98 10.97 14.33 -13.18
C TYR A 98 11.92 14.17 -14.37
N ALA A 99 12.87 13.26 -14.29
CA ALA A 99 13.79 12.97 -15.39
C ALA A 99 13.04 12.43 -16.62
N ILE A 100 12.08 11.53 -16.45
CA ILE A 100 11.25 10.99 -17.53
C ILE A 100 10.40 12.10 -18.19
N ALA A 101 9.76 12.97 -17.38
CA ALA A 101 8.95 14.07 -17.90
C ALA A 101 9.78 15.12 -18.66
N ARG A 102 11.06 15.27 -18.32
CA ARG A 102 12.02 16.15 -18.99
C ARG A 102 12.74 15.51 -20.17
N ALA A 103 12.69 14.20 -20.30
CA ALA A 103 13.29 13.47 -21.43
C ALA A 103 12.65 13.86 -22.76
N GLY A 104 13.38 13.67 -23.84
CA GLY A 104 12.88 13.85 -25.19
C GLY A 104 11.65 12.96 -25.45
N ARG A 105 10.72 13.43 -26.29
CA ARG A 105 9.43 12.77 -26.54
C ARG A 105 9.57 11.28 -26.94
N SER A 106 10.63 10.95 -27.69
CA SER A 106 10.93 9.57 -28.11
C SER A 106 11.38 8.66 -26.98
N TRP A 107 11.95 9.21 -25.89
CA TRP A 107 12.48 8.44 -24.76
C TRP A 107 11.48 8.23 -23.63
N ARG A 108 10.42 9.01 -23.56
CA ARG A 108 9.45 8.93 -22.44
C ARG A 108 8.76 7.57 -22.37
N ALA A 109 8.24 7.07 -23.49
CA ALA A 109 7.56 5.78 -23.51
C ALA A 109 8.51 4.60 -23.16
N PRO A 110 9.72 4.48 -23.74
CA PRO A 110 10.69 3.47 -23.33
C PRO A 110 11.06 3.54 -21.82
N LEU A 111 11.29 4.75 -21.29
CA LEU A 111 11.63 4.90 -19.87
C LEU A 111 10.47 4.51 -18.95
N LEU A 112 9.23 4.86 -19.29
CA LEU A 112 8.05 4.41 -18.54
C LEU A 112 7.89 2.90 -18.62
N LEU A 113 8.10 2.28 -19.78
CA LEU A 113 8.09 0.82 -19.91
C LEU A 113 9.16 0.17 -19.04
N LEU A 114 10.36 0.74 -18.97
CA LEU A 114 11.43 0.24 -18.12
C LEU A 114 11.05 0.27 -16.64
N VAL A 115 10.39 1.35 -16.18
CA VAL A 115 9.87 1.45 -14.80
C VAL A 115 8.79 0.40 -14.54
N MET A 116 7.95 0.09 -15.55
CA MET A 116 6.88 -0.89 -15.44
C MET A 116 7.34 -2.34 -15.63
N LEU A 117 8.54 -2.57 -16.13
CA LEU A 117 9.06 -3.90 -16.46
C LEU A 117 8.99 -4.89 -15.28
N PRO A 118 9.28 -4.51 -14.03
CA PRO A 118 9.11 -5.39 -12.87
C PRO A 118 7.70 -5.97 -12.73
N PHE A 119 6.66 -5.27 -13.20
CA PHE A 119 5.28 -5.74 -13.09
C PHE A 119 4.93 -6.90 -14.03
N TRP A 120 5.70 -7.13 -15.06
CA TRP A 120 5.47 -8.23 -16.00
C TRP A 120 5.89 -9.58 -15.44
N THR A 121 6.58 -9.59 -14.31
CA THR A 121 6.94 -10.79 -13.58
C THR A 121 6.03 -10.96 -12.36
N SER A 122 5.78 -12.22 -11.96
CA SER A 122 5.01 -12.52 -10.75
C SER A 122 5.64 -11.87 -9.52
N PHE A 123 4.80 -11.28 -8.65
CA PHE A 123 5.25 -10.68 -7.39
C PHE A 123 6.02 -11.67 -6.51
N VAL A 124 5.51 -12.89 -6.39
CA VAL A 124 6.14 -13.96 -5.61
C VAL A 124 7.51 -14.34 -6.19
N VAL A 125 7.61 -14.50 -7.51
CA VAL A 125 8.88 -14.84 -8.19
C VAL A 125 9.94 -13.75 -7.94
N ARG A 126 9.55 -12.48 -7.98
CA ARG A 126 10.45 -11.36 -7.65
C ARG A 126 10.94 -11.43 -6.22
N THR A 127 10.05 -11.74 -5.28
CA THR A 127 10.43 -11.86 -3.87
C THR A 127 11.40 -13.02 -3.65
N TYR A 128 11.20 -14.16 -4.29
CA TYR A 128 12.16 -15.26 -4.29
C TYR A 128 13.49 -14.89 -4.93
N ALA A 129 13.49 -14.10 -6.00
CA ALA A 129 14.73 -13.60 -6.60
C ALA A 129 15.53 -12.73 -5.60
N TRP A 130 14.84 -11.85 -4.85
CA TRP A 130 15.48 -11.09 -3.76
C TRP A 130 16.04 -11.98 -2.66
N MET A 131 15.32 -13.06 -2.26
CA MET A 131 15.88 -14.05 -1.33
C MET A 131 17.21 -14.62 -1.86
N GLY A 132 17.26 -15.01 -3.13
CA GLY A 132 18.48 -15.54 -3.75
C GLY A 132 19.63 -14.53 -3.78
N LEU A 133 19.32 -13.26 -4.07
CA LEU A 133 20.32 -12.19 -4.16
C LEU A 133 20.89 -11.78 -2.79
N LEU A 134 20.05 -11.75 -1.76
CA LEU A 134 20.39 -11.25 -0.42
C LEU A 134 20.93 -12.31 0.54
N ARG A 135 20.95 -13.59 0.15
CA ARG A 135 21.55 -14.66 0.96
C ARG A 135 23.01 -14.37 1.31
N PRO A 136 23.54 -14.89 2.43
CA PRO A 136 24.96 -14.74 2.78
C PRO A 136 25.92 -15.18 1.67
N THR A 137 25.54 -16.23 0.91
CA THR A 137 26.25 -16.73 -0.27
C THR A 137 25.70 -16.19 -1.59
N GLY A 138 24.88 -15.14 -1.55
CA GLY A 138 24.21 -14.54 -2.70
C GLY A 138 25.12 -13.62 -3.50
N ILE A 139 24.63 -13.22 -4.69
CA ILE A 139 25.38 -12.37 -5.65
C ILE A 139 25.76 -11.03 -5.03
N VAL A 140 24.93 -10.43 -4.17
CA VAL A 140 25.23 -9.14 -3.54
C VAL A 140 26.42 -9.26 -2.60
N ASN A 141 26.46 -10.28 -1.75
CA ASN A 141 27.61 -10.51 -0.86
C ASN A 141 28.87 -10.92 -1.64
N ALA A 142 28.74 -11.69 -2.73
CA ALA A 142 29.86 -11.99 -3.60
C ALA A 142 30.47 -10.72 -4.23
N ALA A 143 29.63 -9.80 -4.69
CA ALA A 143 30.07 -8.52 -5.25
C ALA A 143 30.72 -7.62 -4.18
N LEU A 144 30.18 -7.60 -2.95
CA LEU A 144 30.78 -6.89 -1.82
C LEU A 144 32.13 -7.48 -1.43
N GLY A 145 32.29 -8.81 -1.49
CA GLY A 145 33.56 -9.49 -1.25
C GLY A 145 34.65 -9.08 -2.24
N TRP A 146 34.35 -8.78 -3.50
CA TRP A 146 35.30 -8.22 -4.46
C TRP A 146 35.79 -6.81 -4.09
N LEU A 147 35.00 -6.08 -3.31
CA LEU A 147 35.36 -4.77 -2.77
C LEU A 147 36.08 -4.87 -1.40
N GLY A 148 36.35 -6.09 -0.92
CA GLY A 148 36.99 -6.32 0.37
C GLY A 148 36.08 -6.18 1.58
N VAL A 149 34.75 -6.17 1.37
CA VAL A 149 33.74 -6.09 2.44
C VAL A 149 33.37 -7.49 2.89
N GLU A 150 33.35 -7.73 4.20
CA GLU A 150 32.91 -9.01 4.76
C GLU A 150 31.42 -9.28 4.45
N PRO A 151 31.03 -10.55 4.31
CA PRO A 151 29.63 -10.91 4.06
C PRO A 151 28.69 -10.34 5.13
N MET A 152 27.69 -9.59 4.69
CA MET A 152 26.69 -8.94 5.54
C MET A 152 25.40 -9.78 5.60
N GLN A 153 24.72 -9.75 6.75
CA GLN A 153 23.38 -10.30 6.89
C GLN A 153 22.36 -9.36 6.23
N LEU A 154 22.15 -9.54 4.93
CA LEU A 154 21.23 -8.70 4.15
C LEU A 154 19.79 -9.24 4.11
N MET A 155 19.57 -10.49 4.52
CA MET A 155 18.27 -11.16 4.53
C MET A 155 17.79 -11.39 5.97
N ALA A 156 16.49 -11.65 6.13
CA ALA A 156 15.81 -11.89 7.40
C ALA A 156 15.94 -10.68 8.37
N ASN A 157 15.71 -9.48 7.85
CA ASN A 157 15.74 -8.23 8.60
C ASN A 157 14.86 -7.16 7.94
N ASP A 158 14.69 -6.02 8.64
CA ASP A 158 13.90 -4.90 8.15
C ASP A 158 14.41 -4.30 6.84
N PHE A 159 15.72 -4.32 6.60
CA PHE A 159 16.30 -3.82 5.35
C PHE A 159 15.80 -4.59 4.15
N ALA A 160 15.79 -5.93 4.21
CA ALA A 160 15.29 -6.77 3.13
C ALA A 160 13.81 -6.53 2.84
N VAL A 161 13.02 -6.32 3.89
CA VAL A 161 11.58 -5.99 3.77
C VAL A 161 11.39 -4.65 3.10
N HIS A 162 12.09 -3.60 3.54
CA HIS A 162 12.03 -2.28 2.90
C HIS A 162 12.44 -2.34 1.43
N LEU A 163 13.53 -3.04 1.11
CA LEU A 163 14.00 -3.21 -0.26
C LEU A 163 12.95 -3.90 -1.15
N GLY A 164 12.36 -5.01 -0.66
CA GLY A 164 11.33 -5.75 -1.39
C GLY A 164 10.08 -4.92 -1.65
N ILE A 165 9.58 -4.21 -0.63
CA ILE A 165 8.41 -3.33 -0.72
C ILE A 165 8.69 -2.15 -1.66
N VAL A 166 9.79 -1.43 -1.46
CA VAL A 166 10.16 -0.27 -2.29
C VAL A 166 10.29 -0.68 -3.75
N TYR A 167 11.02 -1.75 -4.05
CA TYR A 167 11.16 -2.26 -5.41
C TYR A 167 9.80 -2.64 -6.02
N GLY A 168 8.96 -3.32 -5.24
CA GLY A 168 7.65 -3.76 -5.68
C GLY A 168 6.68 -2.63 -5.98
N TYR A 169 6.70 -1.56 -5.19
CA TYR A 169 5.71 -0.48 -5.26
C TYR A 169 6.22 0.82 -5.91
N LEU A 170 7.52 0.93 -6.24
CA LEU A 170 8.10 2.10 -6.88
C LEU A 170 7.34 2.58 -8.14
N PRO A 171 6.90 1.72 -9.07
CA PRO A 171 6.12 2.14 -10.22
C PRO A 171 4.80 2.83 -9.87
N PHE A 172 4.12 2.43 -8.79
CA PHE A 172 2.91 3.09 -8.33
C PHE A 172 3.15 4.52 -7.83
N MET A 173 4.37 4.82 -7.40
CA MET A 173 4.79 6.18 -7.07
C MET A 173 5.13 6.97 -8.33
N VAL A 174 5.93 6.39 -9.24
CA VAL A 174 6.45 7.09 -10.42
C VAL A 174 5.36 7.51 -11.39
N LEU A 175 4.34 6.67 -11.65
CA LEU A 175 3.32 6.96 -12.66
C LEU A 175 2.46 8.18 -12.35
N PRO A 176 1.86 8.34 -11.14
CA PRO A 176 1.08 9.55 -10.82
C PRO A 176 1.95 10.80 -10.76
N LEU A 177 3.21 10.67 -10.28
CA LEU A 177 4.17 11.77 -10.27
C LEU A 177 4.49 12.23 -11.69
N TYR A 178 4.81 11.29 -12.59
CA TYR A 178 5.05 11.57 -13.99
C TYR A 178 3.85 12.30 -14.62
N ALA A 179 2.64 11.78 -14.43
CA ALA A 179 1.43 12.38 -14.99
C ALA A 179 1.17 13.81 -14.46
N ALA A 180 1.51 14.09 -13.21
CA ALA A 180 1.39 15.42 -12.62
C ALA A 180 2.47 16.38 -13.16
N ILE A 181 3.71 15.91 -13.27
CA ILE A 181 4.84 16.72 -13.75
C ILE A 181 4.73 16.99 -15.26
N GLU A 182 4.26 16.03 -16.05
CA GLU A 182 4.08 16.21 -17.50
C GLU A 182 3.05 17.29 -17.84
N ARG A 183 2.01 17.42 -16.99
CA ARG A 183 0.97 18.46 -17.16
C ARG A 183 1.40 19.84 -16.71
N LEU A 184 2.56 19.97 -16.09
CA LEU A 184 3.06 21.26 -15.60
C LEU A 184 3.41 22.16 -16.79
N ASP A 185 2.81 23.37 -16.84
CA ASP A 185 3.16 24.37 -17.83
C ASP A 185 4.56 24.91 -17.55
N ARG A 186 5.42 24.81 -18.56
CA ARG A 186 6.81 25.27 -18.48
C ARG A 186 6.93 26.77 -18.37
N THR A 187 5.96 27.53 -18.89
CA THR A 187 5.92 28.99 -18.82
C THR A 187 5.93 29.50 -17.38
N LEU A 188 5.37 28.71 -16.42
CA LEU A 188 5.40 29.06 -14.99
C LEU A 188 6.82 29.00 -14.42
N LEU A 189 7.66 28.09 -14.92
CA LEU A 189 9.06 27.99 -14.50
C LEU A 189 9.92 29.10 -15.15
N GLU A 190 9.63 29.45 -16.39
CA GLU A 190 10.25 30.55 -17.10
C GLU A 190 9.92 31.89 -16.39
N ALA A 191 8.64 32.12 -16.08
CA ALA A 191 8.22 33.31 -15.33
C ALA A 191 8.86 33.38 -13.92
N ALA A 192 9.03 32.23 -13.23
CA ALA A 192 9.74 32.21 -11.95
C ALA A 192 11.22 32.58 -12.12
N ALA A 193 11.87 32.15 -13.21
CA ALA A 193 13.25 32.49 -13.52
C ALA A 193 13.40 33.99 -13.86
N ASP A 194 12.46 34.58 -14.62
CA ASP A 194 12.41 35.98 -14.97
C ASP A 194 12.27 36.87 -13.70
N LEU A 195 11.58 36.37 -12.67
CA LEU A 195 11.47 36.98 -11.37
C LEU A 195 12.69 36.73 -10.44
N GLY A 196 13.78 36.15 -10.99
CA GLY A 196 15.04 35.91 -10.27
C GLY A 196 15.02 34.69 -9.34
N ALA A 197 14.06 33.74 -9.49
CA ALA A 197 14.08 32.52 -8.69
C ALA A 197 15.20 31.59 -9.17
N SER A 198 16.03 31.11 -8.25
CA SER A 198 16.98 30.03 -8.55
C SER A 198 16.24 28.72 -8.90
N PRO A 199 16.86 27.75 -9.61
CA PRO A 199 16.21 26.48 -9.97
C PRO A 199 15.62 25.73 -8.78
N LEU A 200 16.33 25.72 -7.65
CA LEU A 200 15.86 25.09 -6.42
C LEU A 200 14.64 25.83 -5.84
N ARG A 201 14.66 27.17 -5.87
CA ARG A 201 13.54 27.98 -5.40
C ARG A 201 12.31 27.78 -6.29
N ALA A 202 12.47 27.80 -7.62
CA ALA A 202 11.38 27.49 -8.56
C ALA A 202 10.84 26.07 -8.35
N PHE A 203 11.70 25.09 -8.08
CA PHE A 203 11.27 23.73 -7.73
C PHE A 203 10.38 23.69 -6.48
N VAL A 204 10.82 24.29 -5.38
CA VAL A 204 10.10 24.25 -4.10
C VAL A 204 8.83 25.10 -4.12
N THR A 205 8.85 26.26 -4.79
CA THR A 205 7.73 27.22 -4.76
C THR A 205 6.71 27.03 -5.88
N VAL A 206 7.09 26.41 -7.01
CA VAL A 206 6.22 26.22 -8.18
C VAL A 206 5.99 24.74 -8.44
N THR A 207 7.07 23.96 -8.72
CA THR A 207 6.93 22.58 -9.15
C THR A 207 6.30 21.69 -8.06
N LEU A 208 6.83 21.73 -6.86
CA LEU A 208 6.41 20.85 -5.77
C LEU A 208 4.94 21.10 -5.36
N PRO A 209 4.46 22.35 -5.17
CA PRO A 209 3.05 22.60 -4.86
C PRO A 209 2.10 22.20 -5.99
N LEU A 210 2.45 22.46 -7.24
CA LEU A 210 1.61 22.12 -8.39
C LEU A 210 1.54 20.61 -8.66
N THR A 211 2.58 19.87 -8.28
CA THR A 211 2.60 18.40 -8.38
C THR A 211 2.10 17.70 -7.14
N ALA A 212 1.73 18.41 -6.08
CA ALA A 212 1.21 17.83 -4.82
C ALA A 212 0.05 16.85 -4.99
N PRO A 213 -0.91 17.04 -5.92
CA PRO A 213 -1.93 16.01 -6.16
C PRO A 213 -1.35 14.68 -6.66
N GLY A 214 -0.30 14.72 -7.49
CA GLY A 214 0.41 13.53 -7.96
C GLY A 214 1.22 12.85 -6.84
N ILE A 215 1.87 13.65 -5.99
CA ILE A 215 2.58 13.15 -4.79
C ILE A 215 1.62 12.41 -3.89
N LEU A 216 0.47 13.00 -3.57
CA LEU A 216 -0.52 12.38 -2.71
C LEU A 216 -1.11 11.10 -3.31
N ALA A 217 -1.41 11.11 -4.61
CA ALA A 217 -1.89 9.92 -5.28
C ALA A 217 -0.85 8.79 -5.25
N GLY A 218 0.41 9.09 -5.54
CA GLY A 218 1.51 8.13 -5.46
C GLY A 218 1.71 7.60 -4.04
N CYS A 219 1.72 8.49 -3.04
CA CYS A 219 1.83 8.08 -1.64
C CYS A 219 0.70 7.14 -1.22
N LEU A 220 -0.54 7.41 -1.59
CA LEU A 220 -1.67 6.53 -1.26
C LEU A 220 -1.58 5.17 -1.98
N LEU A 221 -1.18 5.17 -3.26
CA LEU A 221 -1.02 3.95 -4.05
C LEU A 221 0.11 3.05 -3.54
N VAL A 222 1.10 3.60 -2.84
CA VAL A 222 2.18 2.83 -2.20
C VAL A 222 1.81 2.48 -0.77
N PHE A 223 1.37 3.43 0.03
CA PHE A 223 1.13 3.26 1.46
C PHE A 223 0.04 2.23 1.76
N VAL A 224 -1.12 2.34 1.06
CA VAL A 224 -2.28 1.48 1.32
C VAL A 224 -1.96 0.00 1.16
N PRO A 225 -1.41 -0.49 0.03
CA PRO A 225 -1.06 -1.90 -0.09
C PRO A 225 0.14 -2.29 0.79
N ALA A 226 1.10 -1.38 1.04
CA ALA A 226 2.25 -1.67 1.88
C ALA A 226 1.89 -1.97 3.34
N VAL A 227 0.85 -1.32 3.90
CA VAL A 227 0.38 -1.61 5.27
C VAL A 227 -0.12 -3.06 5.40
N GLY A 228 -0.82 -3.56 4.38
CA GLY A 228 -1.38 -4.92 4.35
C GLY A 228 -0.45 -5.99 3.77
N GLU A 229 0.82 -5.64 3.48
CA GLU A 229 1.75 -6.58 2.86
C GLU A 229 2.06 -7.76 3.78
N PHE A 230 2.05 -8.98 3.21
CA PHE A 230 2.38 -10.20 3.97
C PHE A 230 3.46 -11.04 3.31
N VAL A 231 3.54 -11.09 1.96
CA VAL A 231 4.47 -11.96 1.23
C VAL A 231 5.91 -11.53 1.44
N VAL A 232 6.16 -10.22 1.36
CA VAL A 232 7.52 -9.68 1.52
C VAL A 232 8.03 -9.88 2.96
N PRO A 233 7.28 -9.49 4.02
CA PRO A 233 7.72 -9.73 5.39
C PRO A 233 7.78 -11.22 5.76
N ASP A 234 6.98 -12.08 5.12
CA ASP A 234 7.04 -13.52 5.35
C ASP A 234 8.30 -14.16 4.76
N LEU A 235 8.71 -13.75 3.55
CA LEU A 235 9.83 -14.35 2.82
C LEU A 235 11.18 -13.66 3.08
N LEU A 236 11.20 -12.34 3.27
CA LEU A 236 12.42 -11.54 3.43
C LEU A 236 12.64 -11.04 4.86
N GLY A 237 11.57 -10.96 5.66
CA GLY A 237 11.63 -10.47 7.04
C GLY A 237 12.23 -11.47 8.01
N GLY A 238 12.69 -10.94 9.13
CA GLY A 238 13.15 -11.71 10.28
C GLY A 238 12.03 -12.07 11.24
N PRO A 239 12.36 -12.77 12.34
CA PRO A 239 11.39 -13.11 13.37
C PRO A 239 10.79 -11.88 14.06
N ASP A 240 11.54 -10.79 14.11
CA ASP A 240 11.12 -9.52 14.73
C ASP A 240 10.30 -8.65 13.78
N THR A 241 10.23 -8.97 12.48
CA THR A 241 9.47 -8.21 11.49
C THR A 241 8.06 -8.77 11.39
N LEU A 242 7.18 -8.31 12.28
CA LEU A 242 5.79 -8.76 12.33
C LEU A 242 4.87 -7.67 11.79
N MET A 243 4.38 -7.85 10.56
CA MET A 243 3.39 -6.95 9.96
C MET A 243 1.97 -7.50 10.09
N ILE A 244 0.97 -6.60 10.13
CA ILE A 244 -0.43 -6.96 10.34
C ILE A 244 -0.94 -7.91 9.25
N GLY A 245 -0.50 -7.76 7.98
CA GLY A 245 -0.86 -8.67 6.89
C GLY A 245 -0.37 -10.10 7.14
N LYS A 246 0.88 -10.26 7.62
CA LYS A 246 1.44 -11.56 8.01
C LYS A 246 0.68 -12.16 9.20
N LEU A 247 0.29 -11.33 10.15
CA LEU A 247 -0.45 -11.78 11.32
C LEU A 247 -1.86 -12.27 10.95
N VAL A 248 -2.58 -11.54 10.09
CA VAL A 248 -3.88 -11.99 9.54
C VAL A 248 -3.74 -13.34 8.85
N TRP A 249 -2.69 -13.52 8.04
CA TRP A 249 -2.42 -14.78 7.37
C TRP A 249 -2.17 -15.92 8.37
N ASN A 250 -1.34 -15.69 9.39
CA ASN A 250 -1.01 -16.70 10.41
C ASN A 250 -2.25 -17.09 11.21
N GLU A 251 -3.05 -16.13 11.69
CA GLU A 251 -4.27 -16.43 12.44
C GLU A 251 -5.29 -17.20 11.60
N PHE A 252 -5.43 -16.85 10.32
CA PHE A 252 -6.40 -17.50 9.46
C PHE A 252 -5.99 -18.93 9.07
N PHE A 253 -4.73 -19.14 8.65
CA PHE A 253 -4.28 -20.41 8.09
C PHE A 253 -3.56 -21.32 9.06
N GLN A 254 -2.74 -20.77 10.00
CA GLN A 254 -1.92 -21.55 10.92
C GLN A 254 -2.65 -21.79 12.25
N SER A 255 -3.03 -20.76 12.96
CA SER A 255 -3.77 -20.83 14.21
C SER A 255 -5.21 -21.29 14.01
N ARG A 256 -5.78 -21.05 12.83
CA ARG A 256 -7.21 -21.26 12.48
C ARG A 256 -8.16 -20.48 13.41
N ASP A 257 -7.70 -19.38 13.94
CA ASP A 257 -8.55 -18.46 14.69
C ASP A 257 -9.17 -17.42 13.73
N TRP A 258 -10.23 -17.86 13.05
CA TRP A 258 -10.93 -17.02 12.07
C TRP A 258 -11.57 -15.78 12.69
N PRO A 259 -12.15 -15.82 13.91
CA PRO A 259 -12.64 -14.64 14.60
C PRO A 259 -11.57 -13.55 14.77
N VAL A 260 -10.41 -13.90 15.32
CA VAL A 260 -9.30 -12.97 15.51
C VAL A 260 -8.75 -12.48 14.17
N ALA A 261 -8.55 -13.37 13.19
CA ALA A 261 -8.12 -12.98 11.84
C ALA A 261 -9.09 -11.99 11.18
N SER A 262 -10.40 -12.21 11.33
CA SER A 262 -11.44 -11.32 10.79
C SER A 262 -11.47 -9.97 11.51
N ALA A 263 -11.31 -9.95 12.83
CA ALA A 263 -11.22 -8.72 13.62
C ALA A 263 -9.98 -7.89 13.21
N LEU A 264 -8.82 -8.55 13.01
CA LEU A 264 -7.60 -7.91 12.49
C LEU A 264 -7.80 -7.33 11.10
N ALA A 265 -8.45 -8.07 10.19
CA ALA A 265 -8.73 -7.59 8.85
C ALA A 265 -9.65 -6.35 8.86
N ILE A 266 -10.64 -6.30 9.74
CA ILE A 266 -11.50 -5.13 9.93
C ILE A 266 -10.70 -3.94 10.44
N VAL A 267 -9.85 -4.14 11.47
CA VAL A 267 -8.98 -3.10 12.01
C VAL A 267 -8.04 -2.57 10.92
N LEU A 268 -7.44 -3.45 10.11
CA LEU A 268 -6.60 -3.05 8.99
C LEU A 268 -7.36 -2.15 8.00
N VAL A 269 -8.57 -2.55 7.60
CA VAL A 269 -9.39 -1.73 6.68
C VAL A 269 -9.72 -0.37 7.29
N VAL A 270 -10.08 -0.32 8.57
CA VAL A 270 -10.38 0.94 9.27
C VAL A 270 -9.15 1.84 9.30
N ILE A 271 -7.98 1.30 9.66
CA ILE A 271 -6.70 2.05 9.69
C ILE A 271 -6.35 2.65 8.32
N VAL A 272 -6.60 1.91 7.25
CA VAL A 272 -6.28 2.34 5.89
C VAL A 272 -7.33 3.31 5.33
N VAL A 273 -8.62 2.99 5.50
CA VAL A 273 -9.71 3.75 4.88
C VAL A 273 -10.01 5.06 5.63
N ALA A 274 -9.96 5.05 6.97
CA ALA A 274 -10.32 6.23 7.76
C ALA A 274 -9.48 7.47 7.41
N PRO A 275 -8.13 7.43 7.34
CA PRO A 275 -7.33 8.58 6.94
C PRO A 275 -7.65 9.08 5.52
N VAL A 276 -7.89 8.16 4.58
CA VAL A 276 -8.21 8.50 3.18
C VAL A 276 -9.54 9.26 3.10
N VAL A 277 -10.58 8.75 3.76
CA VAL A 277 -11.91 9.39 3.81
C VAL A 277 -11.85 10.76 4.50
N LEU A 278 -11.17 10.85 5.64
CA LEU A 278 -11.00 12.10 6.37
C LEU A 278 -10.28 13.17 5.53
N PHE A 279 -9.26 12.76 4.79
CA PHE A 279 -8.50 13.65 3.92
C PHE A 279 -9.34 14.14 2.74
N GLN A 280 -10.11 13.26 2.10
CA GLN A 280 -11.02 13.64 1.01
C GLN A 280 -12.12 14.60 1.48
N HIS A 281 -12.71 14.35 2.67
CA HIS A 281 -13.72 15.23 3.25
C HIS A 281 -13.19 16.64 3.55
N ARG A 282 -11.95 16.74 4.02
CA ARG A 282 -11.32 18.06 4.28
C ARG A 282 -11.08 18.85 2.98
N ARG A 283 -10.67 18.18 1.89
CA ARG A 283 -10.50 18.83 0.58
C ARG A 283 -11.81 19.29 -0.03
N ALA A 284 -12.86 18.49 0.07
CA ALA A 284 -14.19 18.86 -0.45
C ALA A 284 -14.84 20.07 0.27
N ARG A 285 -14.35 20.44 1.47
CA ARG A 285 -14.82 21.63 2.22
C ARG A 285 -14.04 22.91 1.92
N VAL A 286 -12.88 22.78 1.25
CA VAL A 286 -11.98 23.93 0.95
C VAL A 286 -12.08 24.32 -0.54
N ALA A 287 -12.66 23.47 -1.38
CA ALA A 287 -12.99 23.75 -2.79
C ALA A 287 -14.45 24.21 -2.93
#